data_842f2668bd45e103cad81af26c4bbd8c
#
_entry.id   842f2668bd45e103cad81af26c4bbd8c
#
_cell.length_a   1.000
_cell.length_b   1.000
_cell.length_c   1.000
_cell.angle_alpha   90.00
_cell.angle_beta   90.00
_cell.angle_gamma   90.00
#
_symmetry.space_group_name_H-M   'P 1'
#
loop_
_entity.id
_entity.type
_entity.pdbx_description
1 polymer ?
#
loop_
_entity_poly.entity_id
_entity_poly.type
_entity_poly.pdbx_seq_one_letter_code
_entity_poly.pdbx_strand_id
1 'polypeptide(L)'
;VAGCKLPDVNLATTEPLKVDIKVDLNVYQHATPEDAAKADAADEALEQIEKRKYNRAAEIQELKNQRFVAETHRGVLLLRQEPAGTYGAYVKKVVGEENTDRIKLMTAAASKARRELHEVMQEQYAATVQSAHPGEWIEVPDPAKPESYKLEQKR
;
A
#
# COMPACT_ATOMS: atom_id res chain seq x y z
N VAL A 1 73.57 -22.23 5.85
CA VAL A 1 72.47 -21.29 5.69
C VAL A 1 71.52 -21.89 4.67
N ALA A 2 70.40 -22.51 5.15
CA ALA A 2 69.41 -23.13 4.29
C ALA A 2 68.42 -22.07 3.83
N GLY A 3 68.37 -21.77 2.53
CA GLY A 3 67.39 -20.87 1.91
C GLY A 3 66.08 -21.60 1.69
N CYS A 4 65.00 -21.16 2.35
CA CYS A 4 63.66 -21.61 2.04
C CYS A 4 63.21 -21.00 0.68
N LYS A 5 63.04 -21.89 -0.32
CA LYS A 5 62.34 -21.53 -1.55
C LYS A 5 60.84 -21.54 -1.26
N LEU A 6 60.18 -20.36 -1.40
CA LEU A 6 58.74 -20.25 -1.42
C LEU A 6 58.20 -20.80 -2.75
N PRO A 7 57.11 -21.56 -2.75
CA PRO A 7 56.49 -22.02 -3.99
C PRO A 7 55.81 -20.85 -4.72
N ASP A 8 56.11 -20.74 -6.02
CA ASP A 8 55.39 -19.84 -6.90
C ASP A 8 53.91 -20.24 -7.02
N VAL A 9 52.99 -19.42 -6.48
CA VAL A 9 51.58 -19.60 -6.65
C VAL A 9 51.14 -18.96 -7.99
N ASN A 10 50.98 -19.78 -8.99
CA ASN A 10 50.48 -19.35 -10.29
C ASN A 10 48.95 -19.29 -10.24
N LEU A 11 48.39 -18.09 -9.98
CA LEU A 11 46.95 -17.80 -10.05
C LEU A 11 46.51 -17.55 -11.51
N ALA A 12 46.61 -18.57 -12.34
CA ALA A 12 46.01 -18.54 -13.66
C ALA A 12 44.52 -18.95 -13.53
N THR A 13 43.60 -18.02 -13.44
CA THR A 13 42.18 -18.28 -13.63
C THR A 13 41.93 -18.62 -15.10
N THR A 14 41.55 -19.85 -15.36
CA THR A 14 41.31 -20.38 -16.72
C THR A 14 39.93 -19.95 -17.29
N GLU A 15 39.15 -19.23 -16.53
CA GLU A 15 37.85 -18.69 -17.03
C GLU A 15 37.80 -17.17 -16.87
N PRO A 16 37.33 -16.45 -17.91
CA PRO A 16 37.13 -15.00 -17.79
C PRO A 16 36.05 -14.69 -16.77
N LEU A 17 36.37 -13.82 -15.81
CA LEU A 17 35.40 -13.30 -14.86
C LEU A 17 34.28 -12.54 -15.62
N LYS A 18 33.09 -13.11 -15.69
CA LYS A 18 31.89 -12.41 -16.20
C LYS A 18 31.40 -11.47 -15.12
N VAL A 19 31.71 -10.21 -15.26
CA VAL A 19 31.15 -9.14 -14.42
C VAL A 19 29.93 -8.59 -15.13
N ASP A 20 28.73 -8.98 -14.68
CA ASP A 20 27.49 -8.36 -15.14
C ASP A 20 27.32 -7.02 -14.38
N ILE A 21 27.72 -5.94 -15.04
CA ILE A 21 27.49 -4.58 -14.54
C ILE A 21 26.08 -4.17 -14.98
N LYS A 22 25.10 -4.26 -14.10
CA LYS A 22 23.80 -3.58 -14.28
C LYS A 22 24.00 -2.10 -13.99
N VAL A 23 24.12 -1.30 -15.04
CA VAL A 23 24.11 0.15 -14.93
C VAL A 23 22.65 0.59 -15.00
N ASP A 24 22.03 0.92 -13.87
CA ASP A 24 20.76 1.65 -13.84
C ASP A 24 21.03 3.10 -14.20
N LEU A 25 20.90 3.40 -15.50
CA LEU A 25 20.93 4.76 -16.01
C LEU A 25 19.60 5.43 -15.64
N ASN A 26 19.56 6.12 -14.50
CA ASN A 26 18.54 7.12 -14.21
C ASN A 26 18.80 8.33 -15.14
N VAL A 27 18.28 8.26 -16.35
CA VAL A 27 18.25 9.40 -17.25
C VAL A 27 17.21 10.38 -16.68
N TYR A 28 17.66 11.46 -16.05
CA TYR A 28 16.82 12.61 -15.78
C TYR A 28 16.41 13.21 -17.13
N GLN A 29 15.35 12.70 -17.74
CA GLN A 29 14.71 13.36 -18.85
C GLN A 29 14.07 14.64 -18.29
N HIS A 30 14.44 15.77 -18.84
CA HIS A 30 13.69 16.99 -18.65
C HIS A 30 12.25 16.70 -19.10
N ALA A 31 11.28 16.89 -18.18
CA ALA A 31 9.87 16.65 -18.48
C ALA A 31 9.49 17.37 -19.78
N THR A 32 8.98 16.61 -20.74
CA THR A 32 8.46 17.19 -21.96
C THR A 32 7.11 17.86 -21.66
N PRO A 33 6.63 18.78 -22.50
CA PRO A 33 5.28 19.34 -22.35
C PRO A 33 4.18 18.27 -22.26
N GLU A 34 4.39 17.11 -22.90
CA GLU A 34 3.49 15.96 -22.80
C GLU A 34 3.54 15.27 -21.43
N ASP A 35 4.72 15.20 -20.82
CA ASP A 35 4.88 14.63 -19.48
C ASP A 35 4.26 15.54 -18.42
N ALA A 36 4.39 16.86 -18.58
CA ALA A 36 3.73 17.85 -17.75
C ALA A 36 2.19 17.75 -17.88
N ALA A 37 1.66 17.66 -19.09
CA ALA A 37 0.22 17.50 -19.31
C ALA A 37 -0.33 16.18 -18.74
N LYS A 38 0.44 15.09 -18.78
CA LYS A 38 0.06 13.81 -18.14
C LYS A 38 0.10 13.89 -16.63
N ALA A 39 1.07 14.61 -16.05
CA ALA A 39 1.14 14.83 -14.61
C ALA A 39 -0.05 15.67 -14.12
N ASP A 40 -0.38 16.75 -14.80
CA ASP A 40 -1.54 17.60 -14.49
C ASP A 40 -2.86 16.82 -14.59
N ALA A 41 -3.04 15.99 -15.62
CA ALA A 41 -4.21 15.12 -15.77
C ALA A 41 -4.30 14.04 -14.67
N ALA A 42 -3.15 13.53 -14.21
CA ALA A 42 -3.11 12.57 -13.12
C ALA A 42 -3.46 13.23 -11.77
N ASP A 43 -2.97 14.42 -11.51
CA ASP A 43 -3.29 15.19 -10.30
C ASP A 43 -4.78 15.58 -10.28
N GLU A 44 -5.35 16.03 -11.39
CA GLU A 44 -6.81 16.29 -11.51
C GLU A 44 -7.63 15.02 -11.26
N ALA A 45 -7.18 13.87 -11.75
CA ALA A 45 -7.86 12.60 -11.49
C ALA A 45 -7.81 12.23 -9.99
N LEU A 46 -6.72 12.49 -9.28
CA LEU A 46 -6.60 12.26 -7.85
C LEU A 46 -7.50 13.18 -7.04
N GLU A 47 -7.60 14.46 -7.39
CA GLU A 47 -8.52 15.41 -6.75
C GLU A 47 -9.98 14.93 -6.87
N GLN A 48 -10.37 14.40 -8.03
CA GLN A 48 -11.72 13.84 -8.21
C GLN A 48 -11.94 12.62 -7.32
N ILE A 49 -10.93 11.78 -7.10
CA ILE A 49 -11.01 10.65 -6.18
C ILE A 49 -11.16 11.13 -4.74
N GLU A 50 -10.36 12.09 -4.30
CA GLU A 50 -10.47 12.67 -2.96
C GLU A 50 -11.84 13.28 -2.71
N LYS A 51 -12.39 14.03 -3.67
CA LYS A 51 -13.74 14.59 -3.60
C LYS A 51 -14.81 13.51 -3.46
N ARG A 52 -14.71 12.39 -4.23
CA ARG A 52 -15.66 11.27 -4.09
C ARG A 52 -15.58 10.64 -2.71
N LYS A 53 -14.37 10.41 -2.19
CA LYS A 53 -14.15 9.89 -0.84
C LYS A 53 -14.73 10.81 0.22
N TYR A 54 -14.49 12.11 0.10
CA TYR A 54 -15.06 13.10 1.01
C TYR A 54 -16.60 13.04 1.03
N ASN A 55 -17.22 13.00 -0.13
CA ASN A 55 -18.67 12.91 -0.25
C ASN A 55 -19.25 11.60 0.31
N ARG A 56 -18.47 10.51 0.28
CA ARG A 56 -18.87 9.19 0.79
C ARG A 56 -18.56 9.00 2.28
N ALA A 57 -17.78 9.89 2.90
CA ALA A 57 -17.27 9.70 4.26
C ALA A 57 -18.37 9.48 5.30
N ALA A 58 -19.47 10.23 5.24
CA ALA A 58 -20.59 10.08 6.15
C ALA A 58 -21.29 8.73 6.01
N GLU A 59 -21.42 8.23 4.77
CA GLU A 59 -22.00 6.93 4.49
C GLU A 59 -21.10 5.80 5.00
N ILE A 60 -19.79 5.88 4.77
CA ILE A 60 -18.84 4.90 5.32
C ILE A 60 -18.88 4.90 6.85
N GLN A 61 -18.98 6.07 7.48
CA GLN A 61 -19.13 6.17 8.93
C GLN A 61 -20.41 5.46 9.41
N GLU A 62 -21.51 5.63 8.71
CA GLU A 62 -22.78 4.96 9.05
C GLU A 62 -22.66 3.42 8.91
N LEU A 63 -21.99 2.93 7.86
CA LEU A 63 -21.72 1.49 7.71
C LEU A 63 -20.85 0.91 8.83
N LYS A 64 -19.91 1.70 9.36
CA LYS A 64 -19.13 1.33 10.55
C LYS A 64 -19.97 1.29 11.80
N ASN A 65 -20.83 2.30 12.02
CA ASN A 65 -21.76 2.36 13.16
C ASN A 65 -22.71 1.17 13.17
N GLN A 66 -23.21 0.79 12.01
CA GLN A 66 -24.07 -0.39 11.80
C GLN A 66 -23.29 -1.71 11.87
N ARG A 67 -21.97 -1.66 12.01
CA ARG A 67 -21.09 -2.83 12.12
C ARG A 67 -21.06 -3.74 10.90
N PHE A 68 -21.42 -3.21 9.73
CA PHE A 68 -21.36 -3.96 8.47
C PHE A 68 -19.94 -4.07 7.95
N VAL A 69 -19.07 -3.12 8.27
CA VAL A 69 -17.70 -3.06 7.79
C VAL A 69 -16.69 -3.00 8.93
N ALA A 70 -15.45 -3.39 8.61
CA ALA A 70 -14.29 -3.27 9.49
C ALA A 70 -13.13 -2.64 8.71
N GLU A 71 -12.29 -1.89 9.41
CA GLU A 71 -11.03 -1.40 8.84
C GLU A 71 -9.96 -2.49 8.90
N THR A 72 -9.25 -2.71 7.80
CA THR A 72 -8.20 -3.72 7.71
C THR A 72 -6.81 -3.13 7.83
N HIS A 73 -5.83 -3.95 8.20
CA HIS A 73 -4.41 -3.60 8.24
C HIS A 73 -3.83 -3.16 6.89
N ARG A 74 -4.56 -3.37 5.79
CA ARG A 74 -4.22 -2.91 4.44
C ARG A 74 -4.75 -1.51 4.13
N GLY A 75 -5.41 -0.84 5.08
CA GLY A 75 -6.02 0.47 4.88
C GLY A 75 -7.27 0.46 4.00
N VAL A 76 -7.91 -0.70 3.83
CA VAL A 76 -9.17 -0.89 3.09
C VAL A 76 -10.26 -1.46 3.99
N LEU A 77 -11.52 -1.34 3.56
CA LEU A 77 -12.67 -1.88 4.28
C LEU A 77 -12.89 -3.37 3.98
N LEU A 78 -13.20 -4.13 5.01
CA LEU A 78 -13.74 -5.48 4.90
C LEU A 78 -15.25 -5.44 5.14
N LEU A 79 -16.04 -5.97 4.20
CA LEU A 79 -17.48 -6.21 4.43
C LEU A 79 -17.61 -7.39 5.40
N ARG A 80 -17.96 -7.08 6.65
CA ARG A 80 -18.05 -8.05 7.76
C ARG A 80 -19.36 -8.81 7.75
N GLN A 81 -20.44 -8.09 7.47
CA GLN A 81 -21.79 -8.60 7.45
C GLN A 81 -22.54 -7.95 6.30
N GLU A 82 -22.97 -8.74 5.33
CA GLU A 82 -23.75 -8.28 4.21
C GLU A 82 -25.23 -8.19 4.62
N PRO A 83 -25.86 -7.00 4.57
CA PRO A 83 -27.31 -6.89 4.78
C PRO A 83 -28.08 -7.66 3.72
N ALA A 84 -29.30 -8.09 4.05
CA ALA A 84 -30.14 -8.82 3.12
C ALA A 84 -30.69 -7.92 1.99
N GLY A 85 -30.96 -8.53 0.84
CA GLY A 85 -31.70 -7.92 -0.27
C GLY A 85 -30.89 -6.84 -1.02
N THR A 86 -31.63 -5.88 -1.59
CA THR A 86 -31.05 -4.82 -2.42
C THR A 86 -30.09 -3.91 -1.67
N TYR A 87 -30.32 -3.74 -0.37
CA TYR A 87 -29.42 -2.94 0.47
C TYR A 87 -28.04 -3.60 0.62
N GLY A 88 -27.96 -4.93 0.73
CA GLY A 88 -26.69 -5.65 0.76
C GLY A 88 -25.88 -5.46 -0.52
N ALA A 89 -26.53 -5.56 -1.69
CA ALA A 89 -25.89 -5.31 -2.97
C ALA A 89 -25.36 -3.85 -3.07
N TYR A 90 -26.11 -2.89 -2.55
CA TYR A 90 -25.72 -1.49 -2.47
C TYR A 90 -24.48 -1.30 -1.57
N VAL A 91 -24.51 -1.84 -0.34
CA VAL A 91 -23.37 -1.77 0.61
C VAL A 91 -22.12 -2.36 0.00
N LYS A 92 -22.23 -3.52 -0.64
CA LYS A 92 -21.10 -4.17 -1.32
C LYS A 92 -20.51 -3.30 -2.42
N LYS A 93 -21.35 -2.62 -3.21
CA LYS A 93 -20.92 -1.67 -4.24
C LYS A 93 -20.17 -0.50 -3.60
N VAL A 94 -20.74 0.15 -2.57
CA VAL A 94 -20.13 1.28 -1.87
C VAL A 94 -18.77 0.93 -1.28
N VAL A 95 -18.66 -0.21 -0.61
CA VAL A 95 -17.38 -0.71 -0.07
C VAL A 95 -16.37 -0.97 -1.18
N GLY A 96 -16.79 -1.54 -2.30
CA GLY A 96 -15.93 -1.78 -3.45
C GLY A 96 -15.37 -0.49 -4.07
N GLU A 97 -16.23 0.51 -4.24
CA GLU A 97 -15.85 1.84 -4.75
C GLU A 97 -14.89 2.55 -3.79
N GLU A 98 -15.18 2.54 -2.49
CA GLU A 98 -14.31 3.12 -1.47
C GLU A 98 -12.93 2.46 -1.48
N ASN A 99 -12.87 1.13 -1.52
CA ASN A 99 -11.60 0.40 -1.55
C ASN A 99 -10.79 0.68 -2.83
N THR A 100 -11.47 0.81 -3.98
CA THR A 100 -10.82 1.17 -5.24
C THR A 100 -10.20 2.56 -5.15
N ASP A 101 -10.92 3.54 -4.62
CA ASP A 101 -10.45 4.91 -4.45
C ASP A 101 -9.29 4.97 -3.44
N ARG A 102 -9.38 4.26 -2.31
CA ARG A 102 -8.28 4.17 -1.30
C ARG A 102 -7.01 3.60 -1.88
N ILE A 103 -7.09 2.49 -2.62
CA ILE A 103 -5.92 1.85 -3.24
C ILE A 103 -5.26 2.79 -4.24
N LYS A 104 -6.03 3.49 -5.07
CA LYS A 104 -5.49 4.45 -6.04
C LYS A 104 -4.73 5.58 -5.35
N LEU A 105 -5.30 6.18 -4.30
CA LEU A 105 -4.66 7.25 -3.54
C LEU A 105 -3.38 6.76 -2.83
N MET A 106 -3.42 5.59 -2.19
CA MET A 106 -2.24 5.02 -1.55
C MET A 106 -1.13 4.69 -2.56
N THR A 107 -1.49 4.17 -3.74
CA THR A 107 -0.53 3.89 -4.82
C THR A 107 0.11 5.18 -5.33
N ALA A 108 -0.70 6.22 -5.56
CA ALA A 108 -0.18 7.51 -6.00
C ALA A 108 0.74 8.14 -4.93
N ALA A 109 0.36 8.08 -3.65
CA ALA A 109 1.18 8.58 -2.56
C ALA A 109 2.52 7.83 -2.45
N ALA A 110 2.51 6.49 -2.58
CA ALA A 110 3.70 5.66 -2.59
C ALA A 110 4.64 6.04 -3.74
N SER A 111 4.11 6.17 -4.95
CA SER A 111 4.87 6.58 -6.14
C SER A 111 5.48 7.98 -6.00
N LYS A 112 4.69 8.96 -5.54
CA LYS A 112 5.13 10.35 -5.34
C LYS A 112 6.24 10.45 -4.27
N ALA A 113 6.12 9.67 -3.20
CA ALA A 113 7.09 9.63 -2.11
C ALA A 113 8.27 8.67 -2.37
N ARG A 114 8.28 7.93 -3.46
CA ARG A 114 9.25 6.87 -3.78
C ARG A 114 9.38 5.85 -2.63
N ARG A 115 8.24 5.43 -2.11
CA ARG A 115 8.12 4.49 -0.99
C ARG A 115 7.38 3.23 -1.44
N GLU A 116 7.54 2.17 -0.66
CA GLU A 116 6.79 0.93 -0.90
C GLU A 116 5.30 1.11 -0.52
N LEU A 117 4.41 0.53 -1.32
CA LEU A 117 2.96 0.65 -1.10
C LEU A 117 2.54 0.13 0.29
N HIS A 118 3.18 -0.93 0.78
CA HIS A 118 2.84 -1.50 2.07
C HIS A 118 3.13 -0.54 3.25
N GLU A 119 4.14 0.32 3.14
CA GLU A 119 4.44 1.34 4.16
C GLU A 119 3.33 2.39 4.23
N VAL A 120 2.84 2.84 3.05
CA VAL A 120 1.71 3.79 2.97
C VAL A 120 0.43 3.15 3.50
N MET A 121 0.19 1.87 3.21
CA MET A 121 -0.95 1.12 3.75
C MET A 121 -0.89 1.05 5.28
N GLN A 122 0.29 0.79 5.86
CA GLN A 122 0.48 0.75 7.31
C GLN A 122 0.24 2.12 7.97
N GLU A 123 0.70 3.20 7.36
CA GLU A 123 0.43 4.56 7.84
C GLU A 123 -1.06 4.89 7.78
N GLN A 124 -1.73 4.58 6.68
CA GLN A 124 -3.16 4.76 6.53
C GLN A 124 -3.94 3.95 7.59
N TYR A 125 -3.53 2.71 7.83
CA TYR A 125 -4.12 1.87 8.86
C TYR A 125 -3.92 2.47 10.25
N ALA A 126 -2.70 2.91 10.59
CA ALA A 126 -2.42 3.52 11.89
C ALA A 126 -3.28 4.77 12.13
N ALA A 127 -3.42 5.65 11.12
CA ALA A 127 -4.27 6.83 11.19
C ALA A 127 -5.75 6.45 11.38
N THR A 128 -6.22 5.42 10.66
CA THR A 128 -7.60 4.93 10.77
C THR A 128 -7.89 4.33 12.15
N VAL A 129 -6.96 3.53 12.70
CA VAL A 129 -7.10 2.97 14.05
C VAL A 129 -7.12 4.07 15.11
N GLN A 130 -6.30 5.10 14.93
CA GLN A 130 -6.27 6.25 15.86
C GLN A 130 -7.61 7.00 15.85
N SER A 131 -8.19 7.22 14.68
CA SER A 131 -9.46 7.97 14.50
C SER A 131 -10.72 7.13 14.70
N ALA A 132 -10.62 5.80 14.80
CA ALA A 132 -11.75 4.91 14.98
C ALA A 132 -12.50 5.19 16.29
N HIS A 133 -13.84 5.20 16.23
CA HIS A 133 -14.68 5.37 17.41
C HIS A 133 -14.85 4.07 18.21
N PRO A 134 -15.12 4.17 19.53
CA PRO A 134 -15.44 3.00 20.33
C PRO A 134 -16.59 2.17 19.73
N GLY A 135 -16.39 0.87 19.62
CA GLY A 135 -17.37 -0.06 19.04
C GLY A 135 -17.21 -0.32 17.54
N GLU A 136 -16.40 0.45 16.81
CA GLU A 136 -16.05 0.13 15.42
C GLU A 136 -15.16 -1.12 15.34
N TRP A 137 -15.31 -1.86 14.25
CA TRP A 137 -14.50 -3.05 14.01
C TRP A 137 -13.23 -2.70 13.25
N ILE A 138 -12.11 -3.17 13.79
CA ILE A 138 -10.78 -3.00 13.23
C ILE A 138 -10.04 -4.35 13.23
N GLU A 139 -9.16 -4.58 12.26
CA GLU A 139 -8.18 -5.65 12.34
C GLU A 139 -7.06 -5.25 13.29
N VAL A 140 -6.65 -6.15 14.16
CA VAL A 140 -5.49 -5.99 15.04
C VAL A 140 -4.57 -7.20 14.89
N PRO A 141 -3.25 -7.06 15.12
CA PRO A 141 -2.36 -8.23 15.14
C PRO A 141 -2.87 -9.30 16.11
N ASP A 142 -2.85 -10.57 15.69
CA ASP A 142 -3.24 -11.68 16.53
C ASP A 142 -2.05 -12.13 17.40
N PRO A 143 -2.08 -11.93 18.72
CA PRO A 143 -0.96 -12.32 19.59
C PRO A 143 -0.74 -13.83 19.64
N ALA A 144 -1.74 -14.64 19.27
CA ALA A 144 -1.64 -16.10 19.26
C ALA A 144 -1.05 -16.65 17.96
N LYS A 145 -1.02 -15.85 16.89
CA LYS A 145 -0.55 -16.28 15.56
C LYS A 145 0.30 -15.17 14.93
N PRO A 146 1.64 -15.27 15.00
CA PRO A 146 2.52 -14.32 14.35
C PRO A 146 2.13 -14.10 12.86
N GLU A 147 2.20 -12.87 12.39
CA GLU A 147 1.89 -12.45 11.01
C GLU A 147 0.41 -12.59 10.60
N SER A 148 -0.50 -12.89 11.55
CA SER A 148 -1.93 -12.88 11.28
C SER A 148 -2.66 -11.73 11.98
N TYR A 149 -3.86 -11.43 11.51
CA TYR A 149 -4.71 -10.38 12.04
C TYR A 149 -6.07 -10.97 12.44
N LYS A 150 -6.68 -10.40 13.45
CA LYS A 150 -8.03 -10.72 13.90
C LYS A 150 -8.88 -9.47 13.97
N LEU A 151 -10.20 -9.64 13.86
CA LEU A 151 -11.14 -8.53 14.06
C LEU A 151 -11.40 -8.31 15.55
N GLU A 152 -11.33 -7.07 15.97
CA GLU A 152 -11.62 -6.63 17.34
C GLU A 152 -12.42 -5.33 17.31
N GLN A 153 -13.29 -5.12 18.32
CA GLN A 153 -13.94 -3.82 18.47
C GLN A 153 -13.01 -2.84 19.17
N LYS A 154 -12.94 -1.64 18.66
CA LYS A 154 -12.25 -0.51 19.29
C LYS A 154 -12.88 -0.27 20.66
N ARG A 155 -12.05 -0.22 21.69
CA ARG A 155 -12.44 0.13 23.07
C ARG A 155 -12.41 1.63 23.31
#